data_cb1f113742cb018631a968ad3667c616
#
_entry.id   cb1f113742cb018631a968ad3667c616
#
_cell.length_a   1.000
_cell.length_b   1.000
_cell.length_c   1.000
_cell.angle_alpha   90.00
_cell.angle_beta   90.00
_cell.angle_gamma   90.00
#
_symmetry.space_group_name_H-M   'P 1'
#
loop_
_entity.id
_entity.type
_entity.pdbx_description
1 polymer ?
#
loop_
_entity_poly.entity_id
_entity_poly.type
_entity_poly.pdbx_seq_one_letter_code
_entity_poly.pdbx_strand_id
1 'polypeptide(L)'
;MQYQDGELLFSPSDLVNYTRSPFISWMDRWATEEPEVKTLKDKPDAMLAYLAGKGYEHEDAFLAVLRAQYQTTTVIDVDNTSKSAQIQATLEAMHAGADVIFQARLTHEDF
;
A
#
# COMPACT_ATOMS: atom_id res chain seq x y z
N MET A 1 -5.16 8.54 -1.31
CA MET A 1 -4.99 9.45 -0.17
C MET A 1 -5.87 9.06 1.00
N GLN A 2 -5.50 9.43 2.22
CA GLN A 2 -6.23 9.09 3.44
C GLN A 2 -5.89 10.07 4.56
N TYR A 3 -6.82 10.26 5.50
CA TYR A 3 -6.53 10.99 6.74
C TYR A 3 -5.91 10.05 7.78
N GLN A 4 -4.86 10.53 8.43
CA GLN A 4 -4.26 9.90 9.60
C GLN A 4 -3.92 11.00 10.61
N ASP A 5 -4.43 10.88 11.83
CA ASP A 5 -4.22 11.84 12.93
C ASP A 5 -4.56 13.31 12.57
N GLY A 6 -5.52 13.49 11.65
CA GLY A 6 -5.95 14.81 11.18
C GLY A 6 -5.16 15.36 10.00
N GLU A 7 -4.13 14.66 9.55
CA GLU A 7 -3.32 15.03 8.39
C GLU A 7 -3.69 14.21 7.16
N LEU A 8 -3.64 14.82 5.99
CA LEU A 8 -3.90 14.17 4.71
C LEU A 8 -2.59 13.59 4.16
N LEU A 9 -2.52 12.27 4.11
CA LEU A 9 -1.37 11.55 3.56
C LEU A 9 -1.62 11.11 2.12
N PHE A 10 -0.58 11.22 1.30
CA PHE A 10 -0.58 10.84 -0.10
C PHE A 10 0.23 9.55 -0.31
N SER A 11 -0.14 8.81 -1.33
CA SER A 11 0.60 7.65 -1.82
C SER A 11 1.20 7.94 -3.20
N PRO A 12 2.18 7.17 -3.68
CA PRO A 12 2.68 7.32 -5.04
C PRO A 12 1.60 7.20 -6.11
N SER A 13 0.57 6.38 -5.90
CA SER A 13 -0.57 6.27 -6.82
C SER A 13 -1.42 7.54 -6.88
N ASP A 14 -1.49 8.31 -5.80
CA ASP A 14 -2.19 9.61 -5.80
C ASP A 14 -1.46 10.62 -6.69
N LEU A 15 -0.13 10.60 -6.68
CA LEU A 15 0.68 11.43 -7.58
C LEU A 15 0.49 11.02 -9.05
N VAL A 16 0.46 9.73 -9.34
CA VAL A 16 0.16 9.23 -10.70
C VAL A 16 -1.25 9.66 -11.13
N ASN A 17 -2.24 9.58 -10.27
CA ASN A 17 -3.59 10.04 -10.58
C ASN A 17 -3.64 11.54 -10.87
N TYR A 18 -2.91 12.34 -10.09
CA TYR A 18 -2.81 13.78 -10.32
C TYR A 18 -2.18 14.13 -11.67
N THR A 19 -1.12 13.42 -12.07
CA THR A 19 -0.48 13.65 -13.38
C THR A 19 -1.38 13.24 -14.55
N ARG A 20 -2.27 12.26 -14.34
CA ARG A 20 -3.26 11.87 -15.35
C ARG A 20 -4.39 12.89 -15.46
N SER A 21 -4.93 13.32 -14.33
CA SER A 21 -5.98 14.32 -14.26
C SER A 21 -6.08 14.91 -12.84
N PRO A 22 -5.85 16.21 -12.67
CA PRO A 22 -6.09 16.90 -11.39
C PRO A 22 -7.53 16.72 -10.88
N PHE A 23 -8.50 16.54 -11.79
CA PHE A 23 -9.91 16.29 -11.44
C PHE A 23 -10.07 14.97 -10.69
N ILE A 24 -9.36 13.91 -11.07
CA ILE A 24 -9.39 12.63 -10.35
C ILE A 24 -8.93 12.84 -8.90
N SER A 25 -7.84 13.55 -8.69
CA SER A 25 -7.32 13.84 -7.34
C SER A 25 -8.30 14.68 -6.51
N TRP A 26 -8.97 15.64 -7.15
CA TRP A 26 -10.00 16.42 -6.49
C TRP A 26 -11.19 15.54 -6.04
N MET A 27 -11.66 14.65 -6.92
CA MET A 27 -12.75 13.71 -6.62
C MET A 27 -12.36 12.72 -5.50
N ASP A 28 -11.13 12.23 -5.52
CA ASP A 28 -10.62 11.33 -4.48
C ASP A 28 -10.52 12.03 -3.12
N ARG A 29 -10.08 13.28 -3.11
CA ARG A 29 -10.07 14.12 -1.91
C ARG A 29 -11.49 14.34 -1.39
N TRP A 30 -12.42 14.74 -2.23
CA TRP A 30 -13.80 14.93 -1.86
C TRP A 30 -14.43 13.67 -1.25
N ALA A 31 -14.22 12.51 -1.87
CA ALA A 31 -14.67 11.22 -1.34
C ALA A 31 -13.97 10.81 -0.01
N THR A 32 -12.81 11.39 0.30
CA THR A 32 -12.09 11.17 1.56
C THR A 32 -12.64 12.06 2.68
N GLU A 33 -13.01 13.30 2.34
CA GLU A 33 -13.59 14.27 3.26
C GLU A 33 -15.07 13.99 3.55
N GLU A 34 -15.82 13.53 2.54
CA GLU A 34 -17.28 13.30 2.60
C GLU A 34 -17.59 11.81 2.36
N PRO A 35 -17.80 11.02 3.43
CA PRO A 35 -18.03 9.57 3.30
C PRO A 35 -19.19 9.18 2.40
N GLU A 36 -20.24 10.01 2.33
CA GLU A 36 -21.42 9.76 1.50
C GLU A 36 -21.08 9.77 0.00
N VAL A 37 -20.08 10.54 -0.40
CA VAL A 37 -19.63 10.65 -1.79
C VAL A 37 -18.98 9.35 -2.27
N LYS A 38 -18.50 8.50 -1.36
CA LYS A 38 -17.95 7.17 -1.71
C LYS A 38 -18.95 6.30 -2.46
N THR A 39 -20.25 6.52 -2.23
CA THR A 39 -21.32 5.77 -2.93
C THR A 39 -21.44 6.15 -4.41
N LEU A 40 -20.89 7.30 -4.80
CA LEU A 40 -20.89 7.79 -6.17
C LEU A 40 -19.72 7.25 -7.00
N LYS A 41 -18.76 6.57 -6.35
CA LYS A 41 -17.65 5.93 -7.07
C LYS A 41 -18.18 4.78 -7.93
N ASP A 42 -17.54 4.59 -9.09
CA ASP A 42 -17.82 3.47 -9.97
C ASP A 42 -17.65 2.13 -9.23
N LYS A 43 -18.44 1.15 -9.64
CA LYS A 43 -18.29 -0.21 -9.12
C LYS A 43 -16.91 -0.76 -9.49
N PRO A 44 -16.31 -1.60 -8.61
CA PRO A 44 -15.06 -2.25 -8.92
C PRO A 44 -15.13 -3.00 -10.26
N ASP A 45 -14.14 -2.80 -11.10
CA ASP A 45 -14.02 -3.53 -12.37
C ASP A 45 -13.62 -4.98 -12.10
N ALA A 46 -14.43 -5.93 -12.58
CA ALA A 46 -14.18 -7.37 -12.42
C ALA A 46 -12.86 -7.80 -13.08
N MET A 47 -12.47 -7.18 -14.20
CA MET A 47 -11.19 -7.47 -14.85
C MET A 47 -10.02 -6.99 -13.99
N LEU A 48 -10.10 -5.81 -13.38
CA LEU A 48 -9.07 -5.32 -12.46
C LEU A 48 -8.96 -6.20 -11.22
N ALA A 49 -10.09 -6.70 -10.68
CA ALA A 49 -10.08 -7.64 -9.56
C ALA A 49 -9.41 -8.98 -9.93
N TYR A 50 -9.68 -9.50 -11.13
CA TYR A 50 -9.01 -10.69 -11.64
C TYR A 50 -7.50 -10.48 -11.80
N LEU A 51 -7.08 -9.36 -12.39
CA LEU A 51 -5.66 -9.02 -12.58
C LEU A 51 -4.95 -8.85 -11.23
N ALA A 52 -5.59 -8.21 -10.25
CA ALA A 52 -5.06 -8.11 -8.89
C ALA A 52 -4.86 -9.49 -8.25
N GLY A 53 -5.82 -10.40 -8.40
CA GLY A 53 -5.69 -11.78 -7.93
C GLY A 53 -4.48 -12.50 -8.56
N LYS A 54 -4.26 -12.33 -9.86
CA LYS A 54 -3.07 -12.87 -10.54
C LYS A 54 -1.78 -12.20 -10.06
N GLY A 55 -1.81 -10.93 -9.74
CA GLY A 55 -0.70 -10.22 -9.09
C GLY A 55 -0.32 -10.86 -7.76
N TYR A 56 -1.28 -11.10 -6.88
CA TYR A 56 -1.04 -11.76 -5.59
C TYR A 56 -0.49 -13.18 -5.73
N GLU A 57 -1.04 -13.99 -6.64
CA GLU A 57 -0.48 -15.32 -6.93
C GLU A 57 1.00 -15.25 -7.36
N HIS A 58 1.35 -14.25 -8.18
CA HIS A 58 2.72 -14.03 -8.61
C HIS A 58 3.63 -13.56 -7.46
N GLU A 59 3.16 -12.65 -6.62
CA GLU A 59 3.88 -12.19 -5.43
C GLU A 59 4.18 -13.34 -4.47
N ASP A 60 3.21 -14.21 -4.20
CA ASP A 60 3.39 -15.40 -3.35
C ASP A 60 4.41 -16.37 -3.92
N ALA A 61 4.36 -16.62 -5.22
CA ALA A 61 5.32 -17.48 -5.91
C ALA A 61 6.73 -16.88 -5.85
N PHE A 62 6.86 -15.57 -6.05
CA PHE A 62 8.14 -14.88 -5.97
C PHE A 62 8.69 -14.84 -4.54
N LEU A 63 7.84 -14.64 -3.53
CA LEU A 63 8.23 -14.72 -2.13
C LEU A 63 8.80 -16.10 -1.78
N ALA A 64 8.22 -17.18 -2.32
CA ALA A 64 8.75 -18.53 -2.12
C ALA A 64 10.17 -18.68 -2.71
N VAL A 65 10.43 -18.10 -3.88
CA VAL A 65 11.77 -18.06 -4.49
C VAL A 65 12.75 -17.28 -3.61
N LEU A 66 12.36 -16.12 -3.11
CA LEU A 66 13.22 -15.31 -2.23
C LEU A 66 13.59 -16.05 -0.94
N ARG A 67 12.60 -16.73 -0.32
CA ARG A 67 12.86 -17.54 0.89
C ARG A 67 13.79 -18.71 0.65
N ALA A 68 13.82 -19.26 -0.57
CA ALA A 68 14.74 -20.32 -0.93
C ALA A 68 16.17 -19.81 -1.20
N GLN A 69 16.29 -18.56 -1.68
CA GLN A 69 17.59 -17.97 -2.06
C GLN A 69 18.30 -17.25 -0.90
N TYR A 70 17.55 -16.66 0.02
CA TYR A 70 18.06 -15.81 1.08
C TYR A 70 17.81 -16.42 2.46
N GLN A 71 18.75 -16.22 3.39
CA GLN A 71 18.67 -16.81 4.73
C GLN A 71 17.66 -16.08 5.62
N THR A 72 17.58 -14.75 5.47
CA THR A 72 16.73 -13.90 6.30
C THR A 72 15.72 -13.14 5.44
N THR A 73 14.48 -13.63 5.42
CA THR A 73 13.36 -12.98 4.77
C THR A 73 12.32 -12.59 5.81
N THR A 74 12.09 -11.30 5.97
CA THR A 74 11.05 -10.74 6.84
C THR A 74 9.83 -10.36 6.01
N VAL A 75 8.66 -10.85 6.41
CA VAL A 75 7.37 -10.48 5.81
C VAL A 75 6.62 -9.58 6.78
N ILE A 76 6.25 -8.39 6.33
CA ILE A 76 5.46 -7.46 7.12
C ILE A 76 3.98 -7.83 6.96
N ASP A 77 3.29 -8.05 8.07
CA ASP A 77 1.85 -8.36 8.07
C ASP A 77 1.05 -7.06 7.85
N VAL A 78 0.67 -6.82 6.60
CA VAL A 78 -0.07 -5.61 6.20
C VAL A 78 -1.57 -5.71 6.46
N ASP A 79 -2.09 -6.92 6.64
CA ASP A 79 -3.53 -7.17 6.77
C ASP A 79 -4.01 -7.11 8.23
N ASN A 80 -3.18 -7.59 9.17
CA ASN A 80 -3.60 -7.80 10.56
C ASN A 80 -2.94 -6.83 11.55
N THR A 81 -2.03 -5.95 11.11
CA THR A 81 -1.34 -5.00 11.99
C THR A 81 -1.61 -3.55 11.62
N SER A 82 -1.46 -2.65 12.60
CA SER A 82 -1.57 -1.22 12.37
C SER A 82 -0.41 -0.69 11.52
N LYS A 83 -0.63 0.43 10.84
CA LYS A 83 0.41 1.08 10.04
C LYS A 83 1.67 1.39 10.85
N SER A 84 1.51 1.87 12.08
CA SER A 84 2.63 2.15 12.99
C SER A 84 3.43 0.88 13.31
N ALA A 85 2.74 -0.25 13.56
CA ALA A 85 3.38 -1.53 13.79
C ALA A 85 4.12 -2.05 12.53
N GLN A 86 3.57 -1.85 11.35
CA GLN A 86 4.21 -2.21 10.07
C GLN A 86 5.50 -1.42 9.84
N ILE A 87 5.48 -0.10 10.11
CA ILE A 87 6.65 0.76 9.99
C ILE A 87 7.71 0.31 11.00
N GLN A 88 7.32 0.09 12.25
CA GLN A 88 8.24 -0.36 13.29
C GLN A 88 8.89 -1.70 12.92
N ALA A 89 8.10 -2.69 12.49
CA ALA A 89 8.59 -3.99 12.05
C ALA A 89 9.55 -3.87 10.85
N THR A 90 9.28 -2.96 9.91
CA THR A 90 10.17 -2.67 8.78
C THR A 90 11.50 -2.11 9.26
N LEU A 91 11.48 -1.13 10.15
CA LEU A 91 12.71 -0.54 10.70
C LEU A 91 13.52 -1.56 11.50
N GLU A 92 12.87 -2.38 12.30
CA GLU A 92 13.54 -3.47 13.04
C GLU A 92 14.21 -4.47 12.12
N ALA A 93 13.54 -4.88 11.03
CA ALA A 93 14.10 -5.77 10.03
C ALA A 93 15.31 -5.14 9.31
N MET A 94 15.25 -3.85 9.00
CA MET A 94 16.37 -3.10 8.42
C MET A 94 17.56 -3.05 9.38
N HIS A 95 17.35 -2.72 10.65
CA HIS A 95 18.39 -2.67 11.67
C HIS A 95 19.00 -4.06 11.95
N ALA A 96 18.20 -5.11 11.87
CA ALA A 96 18.68 -6.49 12.01
C ALA A 96 19.48 -6.98 10.79
N GLY A 97 19.49 -6.22 9.69
CA GLY A 97 20.20 -6.59 8.46
C GLY A 97 19.52 -7.74 7.72
N ALA A 98 18.18 -7.77 7.66
CA ALA A 98 17.46 -8.76 6.88
C ALA A 98 17.86 -8.68 5.39
N ASP A 99 18.09 -9.84 4.76
CA ASP A 99 18.45 -9.91 3.35
C ASP A 99 17.29 -9.43 2.45
N VAL A 100 16.04 -9.75 2.85
CA VAL A 100 14.83 -9.38 2.15
C VAL A 100 13.76 -8.92 3.15
N ILE A 101 13.11 -7.81 2.85
CA ILE A 101 11.92 -7.34 3.57
C ILE A 101 10.78 -7.27 2.56
N PHE A 102 9.78 -8.14 2.71
CA PHE A 102 8.62 -8.19 1.84
C PHE A 102 7.47 -7.38 2.42
N GLN A 103 6.77 -6.61 1.59
CA GLN A 103 5.70 -5.69 2.01
C GLN A 103 6.17 -4.60 3.00
N ALA A 104 7.44 -4.18 2.88
CA ALA A 104 8.01 -3.13 3.71
C ALA A 104 7.16 -1.85 3.70
N ARG A 105 6.98 -1.24 4.86
CA ARG A 105 6.30 0.04 4.98
C ARG A 105 7.23 1.08 5.58
N LEU A 106 7.37 2.18 4.87
CA LEU A 106 8.13 3.35 5.30
C LEU A 106 7.21 4.58 5.31
N THR A 107 7.59 5.58 6.05
CA THR A 107 6.94 6.89 6.07
C THR A 107 8.01 7.97 6.11
N HIS A 108 7.70 9.12 5.54
CA HIS A 108 8.52 10.32 5.59
C HIS A 108 7.60 11.54 5.56
N GLU A 109 7.59 12.34 6.62
CA GLU A 109 6.78 13.57 6.74
C GLU A 109 5.36 13.44 6.16
N ASP A 110 5.18 13.79 4.88
CA ASP A 110 3.87 13.79 4.19
C ASP A 110 3.50 12.46 3.49
N PHE A 111 4.31 11.38 3.65
CA PHE A 111 4.15 10.08 2.97
C PHE A 111 4.17 8.90 3.93
#